data_ec58892720c2c71b0db43f046ca64782
#
_entry.id   ec58892720c2c71b0db43f046ca64782
#
_cell.length_a   1.000
_cell.length_b   1.000
_cell.length_c   1.000
_cell.angle_alpha   90.00
_cell.angle_beta   90.00
_cell.angle_gamma   90.00
#
_symmetry.space_group_name_H-M   'P 1'
#
loop_
_entity.id
_entity.type
_entity.pdbx_description
1 polymer ?
#
loop_
_entity_poly.entity_id
_entity_poly.type
_entity_poly.pdbx_seq_one_letter_code
_entity_poly.pdbx_strand_id
1 'polypeptide(L)'
;MLAVPFVVAAGPALAARLPDLRTDGEPVASELRRGHVVVIGYGLNGSNVARVLGGTGLRTVVVEADADRAANARRDGVPVLLADATGVEGLLMAGVTRARAVVVTVPDPAASRKVVRICRSRSADVRIIVRTRYIREVEELRRAGADEVIPEEFETSIEIVARVLRSLHVPGNLIATQVRVLRDEAYRKLRDPQARPEAGRRLSALMAAGTSDLVLVLPEMAAVGKTLGELHLEEEHVAVPALLRDGSPLAPPPLDVPIEAGDTLLLVGAHEDLVHATKKLEGGAA
;
A
#
# COMPACT_ATOMS: atom_id res chain seq x y z
N MET A 1 34.73 -7.59 -16.87
CA MET A 1 33.77 -6.94 -17.79
C MET A 1 33.78 -7.68 -19.12
N LEU A 2 33.28 -8.92 -19.20
CA LEU A 2 33.21 -9.75 -20.39
C LEU A 2 32.41 -11.04 -20.11
N ALA A 3 31.09 -10.94 -20.00
CA ALA A 3 30.24 -12.15 -19.95
C ALA A 3 28.79 -11.93 -20.45
N VAL A 4 28.46 -10.77 -21.00
CA VAL A 4 27.08 -10.45 -21.41
C VAL A 4 26.70 -10.87 -22.85
N PRO A 5 27.62 -11.00 -23.85
CA PRO A 5 27.19 -11.36 -25.18
C PRO A 5 26.88 -12.85 -25.43
N PHE A 6 27.30 -13.76 -24.54
CA PHE A 6 27.17 -15.20 -24.79
C PHE A 6 25.80 -15.81 -24.49
N VAL A 7 24.99 -15.15 -23.68
CA VAL A 7 23.67 -15.69 -23.29
C VAL A 7 22.59 -15.48 -24.38
N VAL A 8 22.76 -14.47 -25.24
CA VAL A 8 21.75 -14.12 -26.25
C VAL A 8 21.81 -15.04 -27.48
N ALA A 9 22.98 -15.58 -27.80
CA ALA A 9 23.15 -16.45 -28.98
C ALA A 9 22.79 -17.93 -28.74
N ALA A 10 22.62 -18.35 -27.49
CA ALA A 10 22.35 -19.75 -27.11
C ALA A 10 20.88 -20.01 -26.75
N GLY A 11 20.00 -19.05 -26.92
CA GLY A 11 18.61 -19.09 -26.44
C GLY A 11 17.83 -20.36 -26.83
N PRO A 12 17.75 -20.77 -28.12
CA PRO A 12 16.97 -21.95 -28.48
C PRO A 12 17.64 -23.29 -28.10
N ALA A 13 18.97 -23.32 -28.12
CA ALA A 13 19.72 -24.56 -27.81
C ALA A 13 19.91 -24.81 -26.33
N LEU A 14 19.92 -23.76 -25.50
CA LEU A 14 20.00 -23.86 -24.04
C LEU A 14 18.62 -24.19 -23.41
N ALA A 15 17.55 -23.70 -24.01
CA ALA A 15 16.19 -24.08 -23.62
C ALA A 15 15.91 -25.57 -23.80
N ALA A 16 16.58 -26.23 -24.74
CA ALA A 16 16.48 -27.67 -25.00
C ALA A 16 17.35 -28.54 -24.04
N ARG A 17 18.25 -27.94 -23.23
CA ARG A 17 19.17 -28.64 -22.32
C ARG A 17 19.00 -28.31 -20.85
N LEU A 18 18.09 -27.40 -20.49
CA LEU A 18 17.68 -27.25 -19.09
C LEU A 18 16.86 -28.48 -18.73
N PRO A 19 17.19 -29.17 -17.61
CA PRO A 19 16.32 -30.22 -17.12
C PRO A 19 14.94 -29.60 -16.96
N ASP A 20 13.91 -30.35 -17.35
CA ASP A 20 12.51 -29.99 -17.34
C ASP A 20 12.17 -29.14 -16.10
N LEU A 21 12.19 -27.81 -16.25
CA LEU A 21 11.67 -26.87 -15.26
C LEU A 21 10.13 -26.83 -15.34
N ARG A 22 9.56 -27.95 -15.81
CA ARG A 22 8.15 -28.24 -15.61
C ARG A 22 7.98 -28.50 -14.12
N THR A 23 7.31 -27.58 -13.45
CA THR A 23 6.52 -28.01 -12.29
C THR A 23 5.66 -29.18 -12.77
N ASP A 24 5.62 -30.27 -11.98
CA ASP A 24 4.66 -31.36 -12.15
C ASP A 24 3.23 -30.78 -12.10
N GLY A 25 2.72 -30.35 -13.22
CA GLY A 25 1.48 -29.60 -13.35
C GLY A 25 1.51 -28.75 -14.63
N GLU A 26 0.49 -28.84 -15.41
CA GLU A 26 0.23 -28.26 -16.72
C GLU A 26 0.89 -26.88 -16.99
N PRO A 27 1.18 -26.54 -18.27
CA PRO A 27 1.83 -25.29 -18.62
C PRO A 27 1.03 -24.09 -18.08
N VAL A 28 1.70 -23.20 -17.34
CA VAL A 28 1.13 -21.97 -16.77
C VAL A 28 0.27 -21.19 -17.80
N ALA A 29 0.60 -21.32 -19.09
CA ALA A 29 -0.14 -20.70 -20.19
C ALA A 29 -1.54 -21.29 -20.44
N SER A 30 -1.81 -22.58 -20.13
CA SER A 30 -3.11 -23.21 -20.36
C SER A 30 -4.13 -22.87 -19.27
N GLU A 31 -3.66 -22.59 -18.05
CA GLU A 31 -4.50 -22.18 -16.93
C GLU A 31 -4.79 -20.67 -16.92
N LEU A 32 -4.02 -19.86 -17.66
CA LEU A 32 -4.22 -18.42 -17.77
C LEU A 32 -5.44 -18.11 -18.64
N ARG A 33 -6.62 -18.38 -18.10
CA ARG A 33 -7.88 -17.86 -18.64
C ARG A 33 -7.87 -16.34 -18.56
N ARG A 34 -8.75 -15.64 -19.32
CA ARG A 34 -8.86 -14.17 -19.31
C ARG A 34 -9.03 -13.61 -17.89
N GLY A 35 -8.47 -12.43 -17.63
CA GLY A 35 -8.73 -11.65 -16.42
C GLY A 35 -7.77 -11.88 -15.25
N HIS A 36 -6.60 -12.51 -15.48
CA HIS A 36 -5.53 -12.62 -14.48
C HIS A 36 -4.71 -11.31 -14.37
N VAL A 37 -3.88 -11.23 -13.34
CA VAL A 37 -2.91 -10.15 -13.13
C VAL A 37 -1.50 -10.65 -13.43
N VAL A 38 -0.74 -9.88 -14.21
CA VAL A 38 0.68 -10.13 -14.46
C VAL A 38 1.50 -9.21 -13.58
N VAL A 39 2.39 -9.76 -12.76
CA VAL A 39 3.32 -9.01 -11.92
C VAL A 39 4.74 -9.15 -12.49
N ILE A 40 5.38 -8.04 -12.81
CA ILE A 40 6.73 -8.01 -13.36
C ILE A 40 7.73 -7.71 -12.25
N GLY A 41 8.57 -8.71 -11.93
CA GLY A 41 9.53 -8.71 -10.84
C GLY A 41 8.99 -9.35 -9.56
N TYR A 42 9.85 -10.13 -8.85
CA TYR A 42 9.56 -10.77 -7.56
C TYR A 42 10.51 -10.29 -6.45
N GLY A 43 10.88 -9.01 -6.48
CA GLY A 43 11.52 -8.34 -5.35
C GLY A 43 10.50 -8.03 -4.25
N LEU A 44 10.85 -7.18 -3.29
CA LEU A 44 10.00 -6.82 -2.14
C LEU A 44 8.58 -6.38 -2.56
N ASN A 45 8.48 -5.47 -3.53
CA ASN A 45 7.17 -4.95 -3.95
C ASN A 45 6.36 -6.02 -4.71
N GLY A 46 6.99 -6.74 -5.64
CA GLY A 46 6.32 -7.78 -6.42
C GLY A 46 5.83 -8.95 -5.58
N SER A 47 6.64 -9.41 -4.62
CA SER A 47 6.25 -10.50 -3.70
C SER A 47 5.07 -10.10 -2.81
N ASN A 48 5.07 -8.86 -2.29
CA ASN A 48 3.94 -8.35 -1.50
C ASN A 48 2.66 -8.25 -2.34
N VAL A 49 2.76 -7.72 -3.58
CA VAL A 49 1.61 -7.66 -4.49
C VAL A 49 1.08 -9.06 -4.80
N ALA A 50 1.95 -9.99 -5.18
CA ALA A 50 1.56 -11.36 -5.52
C ALA A 50 0.89 -12.08 -4.33
N ARG A 51 1.44 -11.93 -3.12
CA ARG A 51 0.91 -12.52 -1.88
C ARG A 51 -0.49 -12.00 -1.56
N VAL A 52 -0.69 -10.68 -1.63
CA VAL A 52 -2.02 -10.08 -1.34
C VAL A 52 -3.04 -10.49 -2.39
N LEU A 53 -2.68 -10.44 -3.68
CA LEU A 53 -3.59 -10.85 -4.75
C LEU A 53 -3.96 -12.34 -4.64
N GLY A 54 -3.00 -13.21 -4.31
CA GLY A 54 -3.26 -14.62 -4.04
C GLY A 54 -4.29 -14.84 -2.93
N GLY A 55 -4.20 -14.07 -1.84
CA GLY A 55 -5.17 -14.11 -0.73
C GLY A 55 -6.58 -13.64 -1.10
N THR A 56 -6.75 -12.89 -2.20
CA THR A 56 -8.08 -12.44 -2.70
C THR A 56 -8.69 -13.41 -3.71
N GLY A 57 -8.02 -14.50 -4.05
CA GLY A 57 -8.46 -15.44 -5.09
C GLY A 57 -8.28 -14.93 -6.53
N LEU A 58 -7.64 -13.78 -6.72
CA LEU A 58 -7.27 -13.27 -8.04
C LEU A 58 -6.11 -14.07 -8.61
N ARG A 59 -6.33 -14.66 -9.79
CA ARG A 59 -5.26 -15.38 -10.48
C ARG A 59 -4.13 -14.44 -10.85
N THR A 60 -2.93 -14.79 -10.45
CA THR A 60 -1.73 -13.96 -10.64
C THR A 60 -0.62 -14.82 -11.23
N VAL A 61 0.14 -14.26 -12.17
CA VAL A 61 1.38 -14.84 -12.65
C VAL A 61 2.49 -13.80 -12.53
N VAL A 62 3.65 -14.24 -12.06
CA VAL A 62 4.84 -13.42 -11.95
C VAL A 62 5.75 -13.68 -13.15
N VAL A 63 6.38 -12.63 -13.68
CA VAL A 63 7.51 -12.74 -14.63
C VAL A 63 8.75 -12.23 -13.90
N GLU A 64 9.74 -13.09 -13.74
CA GLU A 64 10.99 -12.77 -13.02
C GLU A 64 12.19 -13.27 -13.84
N ALA A 65 13.20 -12.44 -13.97
CA ALA A 65 14.41 -12.75 -14.74
C ALA A 65 15.50 -13.42 -13.88
N ASP A 66 15.47 -13.21 -12.57
CA ASP A 66 16.42 -13.77 -11.63
C ASP A 66 15.95 -15.16 -11.19
N ALA A 67 16.82 -16.17 -11.36
CA ALA A 67 16.49 -17.56 -11.07
C ALA A 67 16.22 -17.82 -9.58
N ASP A 68 16.96 -17.17 -8.68
CA ASP A 68 16.81 -17.34 -7.24
C ASP A 68 15.49 -16.74 -6.76
N ARG A 69 15.12 -15.57 -7.26
CA ARG A 69 13.82 -14.94 -6.96
C ARG A 69 12.66 -15.74 -7.55
N ALA A 70 12.82 -16.29 -8.74
CA ALA A 70 11.81 -17.18 -9.33
C ALA A 70 11.66 -18.48 -8.49
N ALA A 71 12.76 -19.03 -7.98
CA ALA A 71 12.71 -20.17 -7.05
C ALA A 71 12.00 -19.81 -5.73
N ASN A 72 12.23 -18.59 -5.22
CA ASN A 72 11.51 -18.10 -4.05
C ASN A 72 10.00 -18.01 -4.31
N ALA A 73 9.59 -17.43 -5.44
CA ALA A 73 8.19 -17.35 -5.83
C ALA A 73 7.52 -18.74 -5.88
N ARG A 74 8.21 -19.75 -6.44
CA ARG A 74 7.70 -21.12 -6.45
C ARG A 74 7.53 -21.71 -5.06
N ARG A 75 8.51 -21.48 -4.15
CA ARG A 75 8.41 -21.92 -2.75
C ARG A 75 7.24 -21.27 -2.01
N ASP A 76 6.93 -20.02 -2.37
CA ASP A 76 5.78 -19.28 -1.84
C ASP A 76 4.45 -19.70 -2.48
N GLY A 77 4.45 -20.69 -3.41
CA GLY A 77 3.27 -21.16 -4.11
C GLY A 77 2.74 -20.19 -5.17
N VAL A 78 3.56 -19.23 -5.60
CA VAL A 78 3.17 -18.23 -6.60
C VAL A 78 3.53 -18.72 -8.01
N PRO A 79 2.57 -18.75 -8.96
CA PRO A 79 2.86 -19.07 -10.36
C PRO A 79 3.86 -18.07 -10.94
N VAL A 80 5.01 -18.58 -11.41
CA VAL A 80 6.10 -17.73 -11.91
C VAL A 80 6.68 -18.25 -13.21
N LEU A 81 6.89 -17.34 -14.13
CA LEU A 81 7.61 -17.53 -15.39
C LEU A 81 9.01 -16.94 -15.24
N LEU A 82 10.05 -17.78 -15.37
CA LEU A 82 11.43 -17.33 -15.45
C LEU A 82 11.68 -16.79 -16.84
N ALA A 83 11.62 -15.47 -16.99
CA ALA A 83 11.81 -14.80 -18.27
C ALA A 83 12.21 -13.33 -18.10
N ASP A 84 12.88 -12.77 -19.11
CA ASP A 84 13.13 -11.34 -19.18
C ASP A 84 11.89 -10.62 -19.75
N ALA A 85 11.23 -9.83 -18.88
CA ALA A 85 10.06 -9.04 -19.26
C ALA A 85 10.37 -7.88 -20.22
N THR A 86 11.65 -7.54 -20.44
CA THR A 86 12.03 -6.57 -21.47
C THR A 86 11.95 -7.14 -22.88
N GLY A 87 11.76 -8.48 -23.00
CA GLY A 87 11.46 -9.17 -24.24
C GLY A 87 9.95 -9.34 -24.44
N VAL A 88 9.51 -9.34 -25.70
CA VAL A 88 8.09 -9.54 -26.05
C VAL A 88 7.60 -10.94 -25.69
N GLU A 89 8.46 -11.94 -25.84
CA GLU A 89 8.14 -13.35 -25.68
C GLU A 89 7.68 -13.67 -24.25
N GLY A 90 8.46 -13.25 -23.23
CA GLY A 90 8.13 -13.47 -21.84
C GLY A 90 6.78 -12.87 -21.43
N LEU A 91 6.46 -11.68 -21.97
CA LEU A 91 5.17 -11.02 -21.72
C LEU A 91 4.00 -11.73 -22.43
N LEU A 92 4.21 -12.23 -23.64
CA LEU A 92 3.20 -13.03 -24.35
C LEU A 92 2.95 -14.36 -23.66
N MET A 93 4.00 -15.05 -23.18
CA MET A 93 3.88 -16.27 -22.40
C MET A 93 3.13 -16.04 -21.07
N ALA A 94 3.33 -14.88 -20.45
CA ALA A 94 2.55 -14.45 -19.27
C ALA A 94 1.10 -14.05 -19.61
N GLY A 95 0.70 -14.04 -20.87
CA GLY A 95 -0.66 -13.77 -21.30
C GLY A 95 -1.10 -12.31 -21.18
N VAL A 96 -0.18 -11.34 -21.35
CA VAL A 96 -0.46 -9.89 -21.23
C VAL A 96 -1.66 -9.45 -22.08
N THR A 97 -1.86 -10.04 -23.27
CA THR A 97 -2.98 -9.72 -24.17
C THR A 97 -4.36 -10.10 -23.60
N ARG A 98 -4.40 -10.94 -22.55
CA ARG A 98 -5.62 -11.44 -21.90
C ARG A 98 -5.67 -11.06 -20.42
N ALA A 99 -4.62 -10.39 -19.92
CA ALA A 99 -4.53 -9.93 -18.56
C ALA A 99 -5.53 -8.79 -18.29
N ARG A 100 -6.03 -8.74 -17.06
CA ARG A 100 -6.82 -7.60 -16.57
C ARG A 100 -5.91 -6.43 -16.20
N ALA A 101 -4.75 -6.73 -15.62
CA ALA A 101 -3.79 -5.73 -15.23
C ALA A 101 -2.35 -6.26 -15.34
N VAL A 102 -1.41 -5.36 -15.54
CA VAL A 102 0.02 -5.58 -15.45
C VAL A 102 0.58 -4.64 -14.37
N VAL A 103 1.28 -5.22 -13.40
CA VAL A 103 1.93 -4.45 -12.31
C VAL A 103 3.44 -4.55 -12.50
N VAL A 104 4.10 -3.44 -12.78
CA VAL A 104 5.54 -3.38 -13.04
C VAL A 104 6.25 -2.91 -11.78
N THR A 105 7.04 -3.79 -11.16
CA THR A 105 7.72 -3.53 -9.87
C THR A 105 9.24 -3.52 -9.98
N VAL A 106 9.79 -3.69 -11.18
CA VAL A 106 11.25 -3.68 -11.39
C VAL A 106 11.85 -2.31 -11.12
N PRO A 107 13.06 -2.24 -10.52
CA PRO A 107 13.66 -0.98 -10.08
C PRO A 107 14.29 -0.17 -11.22
N ASP A 108 14.63 -0.80 -12.34
CA ASP A 108 15.30 -0.14 -13.45
C ASP A 108 14.32 0.66 -14.31
N PRO A 109 14.50 1.99 -14.45
CA PRO A 109 13.58 2.84 -15.20
C PRO A 109 13.54 2.53 -16.70
N ALA A 110 14.66 2.12 -17.29
CA ALA A 110 14.72 1.80 -18.72
C ALA A 110 13.97 0.49 -18.99
N ALA A 111 14.16 -0.52 -18.16
CA ALA A 111 13.41 -1.77 -18.22
C ALA A 111 11.90 -1.51 -18.02
N SER A 112 11.52 -0.72 -17.03
CA SER A 112 10.12 -0.37 -16.76
C SER A 112 9.46 0.30 -17.96
N ARG A 113 10.11 1.30 -18.59
CA ARG A 113 9.60 1.96 -19.80
C ARG A 113 9.45 1.00 -20.97
N LYS A 114 10.42 0.09 -21.15
CA LYS A 114 10.38 -0.90 -22.22
C LYS A 114 9.23 -1.89 -22.04
N VAL A 115 9.06 -2.42 -20.83
CA VAL A 115 7.94 -3.30 -20.46
C VAL A 115 6.61 -2.62 -20.73
N VAL A 116 6.42 -1.39 -20.24
CA VAL A 116 5.18 -0.62 -20.43
C VAL A 116 4.84 -0.46 -21.92
N ARG A 117 5.82 -0.05 -22.73
CA ARG A 117 5.63 0.10 -24.20
C ARG A 117 5.21 -1.20 -24.86
N ILE A 118 5.86 -2.31 -24.49
CA ILE A 118 5.51 -3.63 -25.05
C ILE A 118 4.10 -4.00 -24.62
N CYS A 119 3.76 -3.91 -23.34
CA CYS A 119 2.42 -4.23 -22.86
C CYS A 119 1.35 -3.41 -23.56
N ARG A 120 1.53 -2.10 -23.67
CA ARG A 120 0.58 -1.21 -24.34
C ARG A 120 0.47 -1.49 -25.84
N SER A 121 1.57 -1.81 -26.51
CA SER A 121 1.53 -2.18 -27.94
C SER A 121 0.82 -3.51 -28.21
N ARG A 122 0.73 -4.41 -27.21
CA ARG A 122 0.10 -5.73 -27.31
C ARG A 122 -1.34 -5.76 -26.82
N SER A 123 -1.72 -4.81 -25.94
CA SER A 123 -3.08 -4.68 -25.43
C SER A 123 -3.40 -3.21 -25.13
N ALA A 124 -4.36 -2.67 -25.86
CA ALA A 124 -4.83 -1.30 -25.65
C ALA A 124 -5.56 -1.14 -24.28
N ASP A 125 -6.27 -2.19 -23.85
CA ASP A 125 -7.20 -2.12 -22.74
C ASP A 125 -6.62 -2.62 -21.39
N VAL A 126 -5.44 -3.26 -21.42
CA VAL A 126 -4.83 -3.77 -20.18
C VAL A 126 -4.47 -2.61 -19.24
N ARG A 127 -4.89 -2.69 -17.98
CA ARG A 127 -4.50 -1.71 -16.96
C ARG A 127 -3.03 -1.88 -16.61
N ILE A 128 -2.20 -0.85 -16.79
CA ILE A 128 -0.77 -0.87 -16.50
C ILE A 128 -0.47 0.03 -15.32
N ILE A 129 -0.04 -0.59 -14.21
CA ILE A 129 0.38 0.09 -12.97
C ILE A 129 1.88 -0.08 -12.85
N VAL A 130 2.61 1.02 -12.68
CA VAL A 130 4.07 1.00 -12.63
C VAL A 130 4.57 1.67 -11.36
N ARG A 131 5.44 0.99 -10.65
CA ARG A 131 6.24 1.59 -9.59
C ARG A 131 7.46 2.25 -10.19
N THR A 132 7.80 3.45 -9.75
CA THR A 132 9.06 4.11 -10.06
C THR A 132 9.71 4.69 -8.82
N ARG A 133 11.03 4.91 -8.86
CA ARG A 133 11.77 5.47 -7.73
C ARG A 133 11.53 6.98 -7.61
N TYR A 134 11.52 7.69 -8.73
CA TYR A 134 11.57 9.15 -8.76
C TYR A 134 10.37 9.78 -9.46
N ILE A 135 9.91 10.91 -8.93
CA ILE A 135 8.80 11.70 -9.49
C ILE A 135 9.09 12.11 -10.94
N ARG A 136 10.35 12.45 -11.25
CA ARG A 136 10.75 12.88 -12.61
C ARG A 136 10.49 11.84 -13.71
N GLU A 137 10.32 10.58 -13.36
CA GLU A 137 10.09 9.48 -14.32
C GLU A 137 8.60 9.27 -14.65
N VAL A 138 7.71 9.88 -13.86
CA VAL A 138 6.26 9.69 -13.98
C VAL A 138 5.75 10.04 -15.37
N GLU A 139 6.17 11.18 -15.91
CA GLU A 139 5.70 11.66 -17.20
C GLU A 139 6.17 10.78 -18.36
N GLU A 140 7.41 10.28 -18.29
CA GLU A 140 7.93 9.37 -19.31
C GLU A 140 7.20 8.02 -19.31
N LEU A 141 6.89 7.48 -18.13
CA LEU A 141 6.15 6.23 -18.00
C LEU A 141 4.70 6.37 -18.49
N ARG A 142 4.06 7.52 -18.23
CA ARG A 142 2.73 7.83 -18.78
C ARG A 142 2.73 7.91 -20.29
N ARG A 143 3.70 8.62 -20.89
CA ARG A 143 3.88 8.67 -22.34
C ARG A 143 4.19 7.30 -22.93
N ALA A 144 4.83 6.43 -22.18
CA ALA A 144 5.06 5.04 -22.58
C ALA A 144 3.78 4.20 -22.60
N GLY A 145 2.69 4.66 -21.95
CA GLY A 145 1.39 4.02 -21.93
C GLY A 145 0.97 3.44 -20.55
N ALA A 146 1.64 3.84 -19.46
CA ALA A 146 1.18 3.49 -18.11
C ALA A 146 -0.11 4.25 -17.75
N ASP A 147 -1.10 3.55 -17.18
CA ASP A 147 -2.34 4.16 -16.68
C ASP A 147 -2.13 4.79 -15.30
N GLU A 148 -1.27 4.16 -14.50
CA GLU A 148 -0.97 4.62 -13.15
C GLU A 148 0.53 4.46 -12.86
N VAL A 149 1.13 5.50 -12.32
CA VAL A 149 2.54 5.51 -11.94
C VAL A 149 2.65 5.91 -10.47
N ILE A 150 3.30 5.06 -9.68
CA ILE A 150 3.46 5.20 -8.23
C ILE A 150 4.92 5.56 -7.94
N PRO A 151 5.25 6.84 -7.66
CA PRO A 151 6.60 7.24 -7.32
C PRO A 151 6.87 6.99 -5.83
N GLU A 152 7.85 6.12 -5.53
CA GLU A 152 8.23 5.78 -4.15
C GLU A 152 8.67 6.98 -3.32
N GLU A 153 9.40 7.89 -3.94
CA GLU A 153 9.85 9.13 -3.31
C GLU A 153 8.66 9.92 -2.72
N PHE A 154 7.56 9.94 -3.44
CA PHE A 154 6.35 10.62 -2.98
C PHE A 154 5.60 9.84 -1.91
N GLU A 155 5.38 8.54 -2.10
CA GLU A 155 4.70 7.68 -1.12
C GLU A 155 5.48 7.63 0.21
N THR A 156 6.82 7.63 0.15
CA THR A 156 7.67 7.73 1.33
C THR A 156 7.46 9.06 2.06
N SER A 157 7.33 10.18 1.33
CA SER A 157 7.07 11.48 1.95
C SER A 157 5.73 11.53 2.68
N ILE A 158 4.70 10.92 2.12
CA ILE A 158 3.38 10.78 2.78
C ILE A 158 3.49 9.98 4.08
N GLU A 159 4.21 8.85 4.06
CA GLU A 159 4.40 8.04 5.27
C GLU A 159 5.17 8.80 6.36
N ILE A 160 6.17 9.59 5.98
CA ILE A 160 6.90 10.47 6.92
C ILE A 160 5.92 11.46 7.57
N VAL A 161 5.10 12.15 6.78
CA VAL A 161 4.08 13.07 7.29
C VAL A 161 3.12 12.36 8.25
N ALA A 162 2.62 11.19 7.87
CA ALA A 162 1.72 10.41 8.72
C ALA A 162 2.37 10.02 10.06
N ARG A 163 3.65 9.64 10.07
CA ARG A 163 4.39 9.32 11.29
C ARG A 163 4.62 10.54 12.18
N VAL A 164 4.98 11.68 11.59
CA VAL A 164 5.13 12.94 12.32
C VAL A 164 3.80 13.32 12.98
N LEU A 165 2.70 13.30 12.24
CA LEU A 165 1.38 13.62 12.81
C LEU A 165 0.98 12.66 13.94
N ARG A 166 1.27 11.35 13.82
CA ARG A 166 1.04 10.39 14.92
C ARG A 166 1.88 10.72 16.16
N SER A 167 3.15 11.10 15.99
CA SER A 167 4.01 11.47 17.12
C SER A 167 3.58 12.76 17.82
N LEU A 168 2.76 13.57 17.15
CA LEU A 168 2.12 14.77 17.69
C LEU A 168 0.69 14.49 18.21
N HIS A 169 0.32 13.21 18.35
CA HIS A 169 -0.99 12.77 18.84
C HIS A 169 -2.19 13.27 18.00
N VAL A 170 -1.97 13.55 16.71
CA VAL A 170 -3.07 13.91 15.82
C VAL A 170 -3.96 12.68 15.61
N PRO A 171 -5.29 12.79 15.79
CA PRO A 171 -6.22 11.67 15.63
C PRO A 171 -6.10 10.93 14.32
N GLY A 172 -6.18 9.59 14.37
CA GLY A 172 -5.93 8.72 13.22
C GLY A 172 -6.84 8.98 12.02
N ASN A 173 -8.10 9.36 12.25
CA ASN A 173 -9.06 9.73 11.21
C ASN A 173 -8.66 11.01 10.48
N LEU A 174 -8.09 12.00 11.18
CA LEU A 174 -7.55 13.22 10.55
C LEU A 174 -6.29 12.92 9.75
N ILE A 175 -5.38 12.08 10.29
CA ILE A 175 -4.20 11.64 9.56
C ILE A 175 -4.60 10.94 8.26
N ALA A 176 -5.55 10.01 8.32
CA ALA A 176 -6.05 9.29 7.14
C ALA A 176 -6.67 10.24 6.11
N THR A 177 -7.43 11.23 6.56
CA THR A 177 -8.03 12.26 5.70
C THR A 177 -6.95 13.13 5.06
N GLN A 178 -5.97 13.58 5.84
CA GLN A 178 -4.88 14.42 5.34
C GLN A 178 -3.98 13.68 4.35
N VAL A 179 -3.63 12.43 4.64
CA VAL A 179 -2.89 11.55 3.72
C VAL A 179 -3.62 11.41 2.39
N ARG A 180 -4.94 11.19 2.43
CA ARG A 180 -5.77 11.10 1.21
C ARG A 180 -5.74 12.41 0.42
N VAL A 181 -5.90 13.55 1.09
CA VAL A 181 -5.87 14.87 0.44
C VAL A 181 -4.49 15.14 -0.18
N LEU A 182 -3.40 14.87 0.55
CA LEU A 182 -2.04 15.01 0.02
C LEU A 182 -1.81 14.14 -1.20
N ARG A 183 -2.28 12.88 -1.15
CA ARG A 183 -2.16 11.95 -2.26
C ARG A 183 -2.93 12.46 -3.49
N ASP A 184 -4.18 12.86 -3.32
CA ASP A 184 -5.01 13.40 -4.40
C ASP A 184 -4.42 14.67 -5.01
N GLU A 185 -3.88 15.57 -4.20
CA GLU A 185 -3.26 16.81 -4.68
C GLU A 185 -1.98 16.55 -5.47
N ALA A 186 -1.13 15.64 -4.99
CA ALA A 186 0.10 15.33 -5.68
C ALA A 186 -0.15 14.61 -7.01
N TYR A 187 -1.06 13.64 -7.02
CA TYR A 187 -1.43 12.98 -8.27
C TYR A 187 -2.15 13.92 -9.22
N ARG A 188 -2.89 14.95 -8.73
CA ARG A 188 -3.39 16.03 -9.56
C ARG A 188 -2.27 16.90 -10.11
N LYS A 189 -1.29 17.33 -9.28
CA LYS A 189 -0.14 18.12 -9.75
C LYS A 189 0.71 17.38 -10.77
N LEU A 190 0.88 16.06 -10.61
CA LEU A 190 1.55 15.22 -11.59
C LEU A 190 0.79 15.13 -12.92
N ARG A 191 -0.53 15.42 -12.93
CA ARG A 191 -1.36 15.50 -14.15
C ARG A 191 -1.48 16.93 -14.67
N ASP A 192 -1.52 17.90 -13.77
CA ASP A 192 -1.63 19.34 -14.04
C ASP A 192 -0.67 20.13 -13.14
N PRO A 193 0.50 20.55 -13.65
CA PRO A 193 1.50 21.30 -12.89
C PRO A 193 1.01 22.64 -12.32
N GLN A 194 -0.08 23.20 -12.84
CA GLN A 194 -0.63 24.49 -12.39
C GLN A 194 -1.66 24.34 -11.24
N ALA A 195 -2.01 23.12 -10.83
CA ALA A 195 -2.94 22.87 -9.73
C ALA A 195 -2.44 23.47 -8.40
N ARG A 196 -3.28 24.24 -7.70
CA ARG A 196 -2.93 24.90 -6.43
C ARG A 196 -3.11 23.93 -5.25
N PRO A 197 -2.18 23.93 -4.26
CA PRO A 197 -2.31 23.10 -3.05
C PRO A 197 -3.35 23.67 -2.07
N GLU A 198 -4.21 22.80 -1.55
CA GLU A 198 -5.26 23.16 -0.57
C GLU A 198 -5.13 22.38 0.76
N ALA A 199 -4.23 21.38 0.83
CA ALA A 199 -4.18 20.41 1.93
C ALA A 199 -3.98 21.04 3.31
N GLY A 200 -3.06 21.99 3.46
CA GLY A 200 -2.73 22.57 4.77
C GLY A 200 -3.89 23.38 5.38
N ARG A 201 -4.64 24.13 4.57
CA ARG A 201 -5.78 24.92 5.05
C ARG A 201 -6.96 24.05 5.50
N ARG A 202 -7.19 22.93 4.81
CA ARG A 202 -8.26 21.97 5.18
C ARG A 202 -7.97 21.28 6.50
N LEU A 203 -6.70 20.90 6.76
CA LEU A 203 -6.33 20.27 8.01
C LEU A 203 -6.61 21.20 9.20
N SER A 204 -6.14 22.45 9.16
CA SER A 204 -6.37 23.41 10.26
C SER A 204 -7.87 23.64 10.52
N ALA A 205 -8.68 23.73 9.46
CA ALA A 205 -10.12 23.89 9.61
C ALA A 205 -10.80 22.65 10.21
N LEU A 206 -10.35 21.44 9.84
CA LEU A 206 -10.89 20.21 10.40
C LEU A 206 -10.49 20.02 11.87
N MET A 207 -9.25 20.37 12.23
CA MET A 207 -8.79 20.31 13.63
C MET A 207 -9.57 21.28 14.54
N ALA A 208 -9.90 22.46 14.03
CA ALA A 208 -10.68 23.46 14.77
C ALA A 208 -12.18 23.11 14.88
N ALA A 209 -12.71 22.34 13.91
CA ALA A 209 -14.14 21.98 13.88
C ALA A 209 -14.54 20.85 14.83
N GLY A 210 -13.56 20.28 15.55
CA GLY A 210 -13.76 19.09 16.37
C GLY A 210 -13.60 17.79 15.59
N THR A 211 -13.18 16.76 16.28
CA THR A 211 -12.89 15.43 15.72
C THR A 211 -13.18 14.33 16.74
N SER A 212 -12.92 13.10 16.34
CA SER A 212 -12.99 11.94 17.23
C SER A 212 -11.68 11.17 17.21
N ASP A 213 -11.32 10.57 18.32
CA ASP A 213 -10.19 9.65 18.43
C ASP A 213 -10.57 8.38 19.19
N LEU A 214 -9.82 7.31 18.94
CA LEU A 214 -9.97 6.03 19.63
C LEU A 214 -8.74 5.80 20.51
N VAL A 215 -8.96 5.71 21.82
CA VAL A 215 -7.90 5.45 22.80
C VAL A 215 -8.04 4.04 23.34
N LEU A 216 -7.07 3.17 23.03
CA LEU A 216 -6.94 1.87 23.66
C LEU A 216 -6.34 2.05 25.07
N VAL A 217 -7.03 1.60 26.09
CA VAL A 217 -6.56 1.67 27.48
C VAL A 217 -5.55 0.57 27.73
N LEU A 218 -4.30 0.96 27.95
CA LEU A 218 -3.21 0.05 28.30
C LEU A 218 -3.15 -0.18 29.81
N PRO A 219 -2.62 -1.32 30.29
CA PRO A 219 -2.59 -1.65 31.72
C PRO A 219 -1.87 -0.63 32.59
N GLU A 220 -0.89 0.09 32.03
CA GLU A 220 -0.08 1.11 32.70
C GLU A 220 -0.72 2.49 32.77
N MET A 221 -1.86 2.70 32.10
CA MET A 221 -2.52 4.00 32.06
C MET A 221 -3.17 4.36 33.39
N ALA A 222 -3.11 5.63 33.79
CA ALA A 222 -3.72 6.14 35.03
C ALA A 222 -5.26 6.11 35.04
N ALA A 223 -5.86 5.91 33.90
CA ALA A 223 -7.30 5.74 33.72
C ALA A 223 -7.81 4.39 34.24
N VAL A 224 -6.94 3.35 34.30
CA VAL A 224 -7.34 2.01 34.75
C VAL A 224 -7.84 2.04 36.16
N GLY A 225 -9.04 1.49 36.40
CA GLY A 225 -9.73 1.46 37.67
C GLY A 225 -10.49 2.73 38.04
N LYS A 226 -10.35 3.82 37.30
CA LYS A 226 -11.16 5.03 37.45
C LYS A 226 -12.43 4.94 36.63
N THR A 227 -13.46 5.65 37.06
CA THR A 227 -14.71 5.80 36.30
C THR A 227 -14.61 7.00 35.33
N LEU A 228 -15.47 7.04 34.33
CA LEU A 228 -15.56 8.20 33.42
C LEU A 228 -15.95 9.47 34.21
N GLY A 229 -16.78 9.33 35.24
CA GLY A 229 -17.16 10.45 36.12
C GLY A 229 -15.98 11.02 36.90
N GLU A 230 -15.06 10.18 37.40
CA GLU A 230 -13.84 10.62 38.11
C GLU A 230 -12.80 11.27 37.20
N LEU A 231 -12.85 10.98 35.91
CA LEU A 231 -11.93 11.56 34.93
C LEU A 231 -12.31 12.99 34.52
N HIS A 232 -13.55 13.42 34.76
CA HIS A 232 -14.03 14.78 34.45
C HIS A 232 -13.62 15.26 33.02
N LEU A 233 -13.75 14.40 32.02
CA LEU A 233 -13.36 14.75 30.63
C LEU A 233 -14.29 15.81 30.03
N GLU A 234 -15.51 15.91 30.54
CA GLU A 234 -16.49 16.95 30.12
C GLU A 234 -16.01 18.37 30.44
N GLU A 235 -15.25 18.55 31.52
CA GLU A 235 -14.67 19.84 31.90
C GLU A 235 -13.59 20.27 30.89
N GLU A 236 -13.02 19.32 30.18
CA GLU A 236 -12.06 19.52 29.09
C GLU A 236 -12.73 19.53 27.69
N HIS A 237 -14.04 19.70 27.62
CA HIS A 237 -14.84 19.71 26.39
C HIS A 237 -14.71 18.44 25.55
N VAL A 238 -14.41 17.30 26.19
CA VAL A 238 -14.32 15.98 25.55
C VAL A 238 -15.48 15.10 25.97
N ALA A 239 -16.26 14.66 25.01
CA ALA A 239 -17.32 13.67 25.21
C ALA A 239 -16.80 12.25 24.97
N VAL A 240 -17.34 11.26 25.69
CA VAL A 240 -17.09 9.83 25.49
C VAL A 240 -18.41 9.16 25.06
N PRO A 241 -18.78 9.19 23.78
CA PRO A 241 -20.05 8.63 23.32
C PRO A 241 -20.10 7.10 23.33
N ALA A 242 -18.95 6.42 23.34
CA ALA A 242 -18.88 4.96 23.38
C ALA A 242 -17.59 4.46 24.05
N LEU A 243 -17.72 3.31 24.70
CA LEU A 243 -16.63 2.48 25.21
C LEU A 243 -16.81 1.07 24.64
N LEU A 244 -15.76 0.49 24.10
CA LEU A 244 -15.75 -0.89 23.60
C LEU A 244 -14.99 -1.76 24.59
N ARG A 245 -15.66 -2.79 25.15
CA ARG A 245 -15.10 -3.79 26.06
C ARG A 245 -15.36 -5.17 25.51
N ASP A 246 -14.32 -5.99 25.34
CA ASP A 246 -14.39 -7.36 24.79
C ASP A 246 -15.20 -7.46 23.48
N GLY A 247 -15.04 -6.46 22.61
CA GLY A 247 -15.76 -6.39 21.33
C GLY A 247 -17.23 -5.96 21.44
N SER A 248 -17.73 -5.65 22.65
CA SER A 248 -19.11 -5.20 22.90
C SER A 248 -19.15 -3.69 23.18
N PRO A 249 -19.93 -2.91 22.43
CA PRO A 249 -20.03 -1.47 22.65
C PRO A 249 -20.97 -1.14 23.81
N LEU A 250 -20.53 -0.26 24.72
CA LEU A 250 -21.34 0.48 25.68
C LEU A 250 -21.55 1.90 25.13
N ALA A 251 -22.75 2.26 24.73
CA ALA A 251 -23.04 3.54 24.08
C ALA A 251 -24.44 4.06 24.46
N PRO A 252 -24.58 5.13 25.26
CA PRO A 252 -23.50 5.79 26.02
C PRO A 252 -22.98 4.92 27.16
N PRO A 253 -21.69 5.02 27.51
CA PRO A 253 -21.14 4.30 28.63
C PRO A 253 -21.64 4.93 29.94
N PRO A 254 -22.00 4.12 30.97
CA PRO A 254 -22.34 4.65 32.28
C PRO A 254 -21.15 5.36 32.91
N LEU A 255 -21.39 6.48 33.61
CA LEU A 255 -20.34 7.31 34.21
C LEU A 255 -19.66 6.67 35.42
N ASP A 256 -20.30 5.68 36.05
CA ASP A 256 -19.88 4.97 37.26
C ASP A 256 -19.18 3.63 36.98
N VAL A 257 -19.08 3.24 35.73
CA VAL A 257 -18.37 1.99 35.34
C VAL A 257 -16.86 2.24 35.33
N PRO A 258 -16.08 1.44 36.08
CA PRO A 258 -14.62 1.52 36.04
C PRO A 258 -14.07 1.16 34.66
N ILE A 259 -13.09 1.92 34.23
CA ILE A 259 -12.34 1.65 32.99
C ILE A 259 -11.36 0.51 33.25
N GLU A 260 -11.31 -0.45 32.34
CA GLU A 260 -10.43 -1.62 32.41
C GLU A 260 -9.35 -1.59 31.32
N ALA A 261 -8.22 -2.24 31.61
CA ALA A 261 -7.19 -2.45 30.59
C ALA A 261 -7.77 -3.28 29.44
N GLY A 262 -7.55 -2.83 28.20
CA GLY A 262 -8.13 -3.43 26.99
C GLY A 262 -9.41 -2.72 26.50
N ASP A 263 -10.01 -1.85 27.30
CA ASP A 263 -11.11 -0.99 26.82
C ASP A 263 -10.64 -0.07 25.70
N THR A 264 -11.53 0.24 24.76
CA THR A 264 -11.29 1.28 23.75
C THR A 264 -12.31 2.38 23.91
N LEU A 265 -11.86 3.59 24.24
CA LEU A 265 -12.68 4.77 24.38
C LEU A 265 -12.80 5.53 23.07
N LEU A 266 -14.02 5.86 22.64
CA LEU A 266 -14.24 6.84 21.57
C LEU A 266 -14.35 8.23 22.22
N LEU A 267 -13.38 9.10 21.94
CA LEU A 267 -13.34 10.48 22.40
C LEU A 267 -13.80 11.42 21.30
N VAL A 268 -14.56 12.46 21.63
CA VAL A 268 -15.04 13.48 20.69
C VAL A 268 -14.83 14.86 21.30
N GLY A 269 -14.09 15.74 20.59
CA GLY A 269 -13.77 17.08 21.05
C GLY A 269 -12.92 17.86 20.04
N ALA A 270 -12.50 19.08 20.36
CA ALA A 270 -11.49 19.77 19.55
C ALA A 270 -10.15 19.04 19.67
N HIS A 271 -9.26 19.22 18.66
CA HIS A 271 -7.99 18.49 18.66
C HIS A 271 -7.14 18.73 19.91
N GLU A 272 -7.04 19.98 20.35
CA GLU A 272 -6.27 20.34 21.55
C GLU A 272 -6.83 19.69 22.81
N ASP A 273 -8.15 19.67 22.94
CA ASP A 273 -8.86 19.04 24.06
C ASP A 273 -8.64 17.52 24.08
N LEU A 274 -8.69 16.87 22.91
CA LEU A 274 -8.41 15.44 22.78
C LEU A 274 -6.98 15.08 23.18
N VAL A 275 -6.00 15.92 22.84
CA VAL A 275 -4.60 15.73 23.24
C VAL A 275 -4.45 15.82 24.79
N HIS A 276 -5.13 16.77 25.42
CA HIS A 276 -5.13 16.91 26.88
C HIS A 276 -5.81 15.71 27.54
N ALA A 277 -6.99 15.34 27.07
CA ALA A 277 -7.73 14.18 27.58
C ALA A 277 -6.91 12.89 27.47
N THR A 278 -6.24 12.65 26.34
CA THR A 278 -5.37 11.48 26.14
C THR A 278 -4.22 11.45 27.12
N LYS A 279 -3.51 12.58 27.35
CA LYS A 279 -2.44 12.68 28.35
C LYS A 279 -2.96 12.39 29.76
N LYS A 280 -4.14 12.88 30.11
CA LYS A 280 -4.78 12.63 31.41
C LYS A 280 -5.11 11.16 31.61
N LEU A 281 -5.57 10.47 30.56
CA LEU A 281 -5.79 9.02 30.56
C LEU A 281 -4.48 8.25 30.77
N GLU A 282 -3.39 8.71 30.17
CA GLU A 282 -2.05 8.12 30.30
C GLU A 282 -1.39 8.39 31.66
N GLY A 283 -1.78 9.45 32.38
CA GLY A 283 -1.20 9.84 33.67
C GLY A 283 -0.15 10.94 33.59
N GLY A 284 -0.04 11.63 32.44
CA GLY A 284 0.75 12.84 32.28
C GLY A 284 0.11 14.04 32.98
N ALA A 285 0.90 14.90 33.63
CA ALA A 285 0.43 16.18 34.11
C ALA A 285 -0.01 17.06 32.92
N ALA A 286 -1.14 17.74 33.07
CA ALA A 286 -1.73 18.64 32.09
C ALA A 286 -0.80 19.85 31.80
#